data_02d08ac0706253cee59d7b07a6a6a3a9
#
_entry.id   02d08ac0706253cee59d7b07a6a6a3a9
#
_cell.length_a   1.000
_cell.length_b   1.000
_cell.length_c   1.000
_cell.angle_alpha   90.00
_cell.angle_beta   90.00
_cell.angle_gamma   90.00
#
_symmetry.space_group_name_H-M   'P 1'
#
loop_
_entity.id
_entity.type
_entity.pdbx_description
1 polymer ?
#
loop_
_entity_poly.entity_id
_entity_poly.type
_entity_poly.pdbx_seq_one_letter_code
_entity_poly.pdbx_strand_id
1 'polypeptide(L)'
;MAHKDILKCLAVTGSLLTVVSATNAGAAPAALHGQWAGDRLQLVIDAQGGRVESDCASGRFVGPVTASVDGKFNAQGSFENHQPGPQRADATAQALASYSGELQDGVLKLSITPAGASAPQVYTLKSGARIKLLRCL
;
A
#
# COMPACT_ATOMS: atom_id res chain seq x y z
N MET A 1 70.64 24.24 48.10
CA MET A 1 70.58 23.18 47.06
C MET A 1 69.11 22.91 46.79
N ALA A 2 68.67 23.35 45.63
CA ALA A 2 67.27 23.29 45.26
C ALA A 2 66.97 22.01 44.51
N HIS A 3 66.04 21.20 45.08
CA HIS A 3 65.43 20.13 44.34
C HIS A 3 64.18 20.63 43.67
N LYS A 4 64.22 20.61 42.36
CA LYS A 4 63.05 20.94 41.51
C LYS A 4 62.31 19.65 41.29
N ASP A 5 61.21 19.44 41.98
CA ASP A 5 60.27 18.41 41.63
C ASP A 5 59.36 18.90 40.50
N ILE A 6 59.58 18.35 39.35
CA ILE A 6 58.76 18.59 38.19
C ILE A 6 57.59 17.63 38.27
N LEU A 7 56.45 18.13 38.71
CA LEU A 7 55.20 17.43 38.56
C LEU A 7 54.82 17.40 37.10
N LYS A 8 54.95 16.23 36.46
CA LYS A 8 54.37 15.96 35.15
C LYS A 8 52.88 15.67 35.32
N CYS A 9 52.07 16.65 35.04
CA CYS A 9 50.64 16.41 34.81
C CYS A 9 50.44 15.60 33.54
N LEU A 10 50.12 14.34 33.69
CA LEU A 10 49.62 13.50 32.62
C LEU A 10 48.14 13.85 32.40
N ALA A 11 47.88 14.65 31.39
CA ALA A 11 46.55 14.84 30.88
C ALA A 11 46.13 13.61 30.10
N VAL A 12 45.30 12.79 30.71
CA VAL A 12 44.61 11.69 30.03
C VAL A 12 43.45 12.30 29.30
N THR A 13 43.62 12.59 28.02
CA THR A 13 42.51 12.93 27.12
C THR A 13 41.77 11.63 26.80
N GLY A 14 40.70 11.38 27.57
CA GLY A 14 39.74 10.34 27.22
C GLY A 14 38.95 10.75 25.98
N SER A 15 39.28 10.15 24.85
CA SER A 15 38.45 10.22 23.67
C SER A 15 37.15 9.43 23.92
N LEU A 16 36.08 10.11 24.20
CA LEU A 16 34.75 9.54 24.15
C LEU A 16 34.40 9.20 22.69
N LEU A 17 34.59 7.95 22.33
CA LEU A 17 33.99 7.42 21.11
C LEU A 17 32.49 7.33 21.35
N THR A 18 31.77 8.33 20.88
CA THR A 18 30.31 8.23 20.74
C THR A 18 30.02 7.25 19.62
N VAL A 19 29.68 6.04 20.01
CA VAL A 19 29.11 5.05 19.09
C VAL A 19 27.70 5.57 18.74
N VAL A 20 27.59 6.20 17.59
CA VAL A 20 26.29 6.48 16.97
C VAL A 20 25.76 5.15 16.52
N SER A 21 24.93 4.55 17.34
CA SER A 21 24.11 3.40 16.92
C SER A 21 23.15 3.93 15.87
N ALA A 22 23.47 3.71 14.59
CA ALA A 22 22.52 3.86 13.53
C ALA A 22 21.42 2.79 13.75
N THR A 23 20.35 3.18 14.42
CA THR A 23 19.14 2.37 14.42
C THR A 23 18.66 2.36 12.99
N ASN A 24 18.87 1.27 12.29
CA ASN A 24 18.14 0.95 11.10
C ASN A 24 16.68 0.82 11.53
N ALA A 25 15.96 1.91 11.52
CA ALA A 25 14.52 1.87 11.56
C ALA A 25 14.09 1.16 10.27
N GLY A 26 13.86 -0.14 10.36
CA GLY A 26 13.21 -0.87 9.30
C GLY A 26 11.97 -0.09 8.92
N ALA A 27 11.75 0.16 7.61
CA ALA A 27 10.61 0.94 7.16
C ALA A 27 9.35 0.37 7.78
N ALA A 28 8.70 1.11 8.67
CA ALA A 28 7.45 0.72 9.28
C ALA A 28 6.40 0.53 8.19
N PRO A 29 5.48 -0.45 8.32
CA PRO A 29 4.37 -0.58 7.39
C PRO A 29 3.67 0.76 7.26
N ALA A 30 3.58 1.27 6.03
CA ALA A 30 2.96 2.57 5.78
C ALA A 30 1.50 2.40 5.38
N ALA A 31 0.61 3.19 5.97
CA ALA A 31 -0.77 3.27 5.53
C ALA A 31 -0.82 3.80 4.09
N LEU A 32 -1.51 3.07 3.23
CA LEU A 32 -1.72 3.45 1.84
C LEU A 32 -2.92 4.39 1.74
N HIS A 33 -2.69 5.54 1.14
CA HIS A 33 -3.73 6.50 0.80
C HIS A 33 -3.49 7.04 -0.61
N GLY A 34 -4.52 7.36 -1.29
CA GLY A 34 -4.42 8.06 -2.55
C GLY A 34 -5.29 7.50 -3.66
N GLN A 35 -4.97 7.93 -4.85
CA GLN A 35 -5.72 7.63 -6.04
C GLN A 35 -4.79 7.08 -7.11
N TRP A 36 -5.18 5.97 -7.70
CA TRP A 36 -4.48 5.30 -8.78
C TRP A 36 -5.45 5.00 -9.91
N ALA A 37 -4.97 5.03 -11.13
CA ALA A 37 -5.76 4.66 -12.28
C ALA A 37 -4.90 4.06 -13.39
N GLY A 38 -5.50 3.20 -14.18
CA GLY A 38 -4.89 2.53 -15.33
C GLY A 38 -5.71 1.32 -15.74
N ASP A 39 -5.43 0.76 -16.91
CA ASP A 39 -6.11 -0.44 -17.43
C ASP A 39 -7.65 -0.38 -17.31
N ARG A 40 -8.22 0.81 -17.50
CA ARG A 40 -9.65 1.10 -17.39
C ARG A 40 -10.24 0.83 -16.00
N LEU A 41 -9.42 0.98 -14.98
CA LEU A 41 -9.78 0.83 -13.58
C LEU A 41 -9.27 2.02 -12.78
N GLN A 42 -10.07 2.48 -11.85
CA GLN A 42 -9.73 3.53 -10.89
C GLN A 42 -9.81 2.96 -9.49
N LEU A 43 -8.81 3.25 -8.69
CA LEU A 43 -8.72 2.84 -7.29
C LEU A 43 -8.52 4.06 -6.41
N VAL A 44 -9.33 4.17 -5.36
CA VAL A 44 -9.17 5.19 -4.33
C VAL A 44 -9.05 4.48 -2.99
N ILE A 45 -7.98 4.77 -2.25
CA ILE A 45 -7.73 4.22 -0.91
C ILE A 45 -7.73 5.37 0.10
N ASP A 46 -8.49 5.20 1.16
CA ASP A 46 -8.55 6.10 2.31
C ASP A 46 -8.39 5.31 3.62
N ALA A 47 -8.54 5.99 4.75
CA ALA A 47 -8.42 5.37 6.07
C ALA A 47 -9.47 4.29 6.36
N GLN A 48 -10.55 4.25 5.60
CA GLN A 48 -11.68 3.32 5.78
C GLN A 48 -11.61 2.12 4.85
N GLY A 49 -10.75 2.16 3.85
CA GLY A 49 -10.59 1.09 2.89
C GLY A 49 -10.34 1.57 1.48
N GLY A 50 -10.67 0.75 0.51
CA GLY A 50 -10.51 1.07 -0.90
C GLY A 50 -11.80 0.91 -1.68
N ARG A 51 -11.91 1.71 -2.74
CA ARG A 51 -12.97 1.63 -3.72
C ARG A 51 -12.37 1.47 -5.11
N VAL A 52 -12.89 0.49 -5.81
CA VAL A 52 -12.46 0.15 -7.18
C VAL A 52 -13.63 0.40 -8.12
N GLU A 53 -13.37 1.07 -9.21
CA GLU A 53 -14.36 1.29 -10.28
C GLU A 53 -13.72 1.01 -11.64
N SER A 54 -14.41 0.28 -12.46
CA SER A 54 -14.06 0.05 -13.86
C SER A 54 -15.27 0.33 -14.74
N ASP A 55 -15.15 0.16 -16.05
CA ASP A 55 -16.26 0.45 -16.97
C ASP A 55 -17.52 -0.32 -16.60
N CYS A 56 -17.39 -1.59 -16.28
CA CYS A 56 -18.53 -2.49 -16.04
C CYS A 56 -18.41 -3.27 -14.74
N ALA A 57 -17.63 -2.77 -13.80
CA ALA A 57 -17.48 -3.43 -12.51
C ALA A 57 -17.14 -2.43 -11.41
N SER A 58 -17.50 -2.78 -10.21
CA SER A 58 -17.12 -2.02 -9.02
C SER A 58 -16.83 -2.95 -7.86
N GLY A 59 -16.02 -2.47 -6.93
CA GLY A 59 -15.68 -3.22 -5.74
C GLY A 59 -15.24 -2.32 -4.61
N ARG A 60 -15.15 -2.92 -3.44
CA ARG A 60 -14.64 -2.24 -2.26
C ARG A 60 -14.01 -3.25 -1.30
N PHE A 61 -13.07 -2.78 -0.54
CA PHE A 61 -12.53 -3.49 0.61
C PHE A 61 -12.50 -2.57 1.81
N VAL A 62 -12.64 -3.13 2.98
CA VAL A 62 -12.82 -2.40 4.25
C VAL A 62 -11.54 -2.47 5.07
N GLY A 63 -11.32 -1.44 5.85
CA GLY A 63 -10.23 -1.33 6.80
C GLY A 63 -9.03 -0.57 6.23
N PRO A 64 -8.17 -0.11 7.13
CA PRO A 64 -6.96 0.56 6.70
C PRO A 64 -6.07 -0.39 5.91
N VAL A 65 -5.59 0.06 4.78
CA VAL A 65 -4.66 -0.70 3.94
C VAL A 65 -3.24 -0.33 4.33
N THR A 66 -2.48 -1.33 4.72
CA THR A 66 -1.10 -1.15 5.14
C THR A 66 -0.19 -1.92 4.20
N ALA A 67 0.72 -1.21 3.56
CA ALA A 67 1.73 -1.82 2.72
C ALA A 67 2.92 -2.29 3.57
N SER A 68 3.42 -3.49 3.29
CA SER A 68 4.66 -3.99 3.87
C SER A 68 5.87 -3.19 3.37
N VAL A 69 7.06 -3.47 3.90
CA VAL A 69 8.31 -2.86 3.43
C VAL A 69 8.57 -3.10 1.95
N ASP A 70 8.04 -4.19 1.40
CA ASP A 70 8.12 -4.54 -0.02
C ASP A 70 7.04 -3.86 -0.86
N GLY A 71 6.21 -3.01 -0.27
CA GLY A 71 5.09 -2.35 -0.93
C GLY A 71 3.88 -3.25 -1.20
N LYS A 72 3.82 -4.41 -0.58
CA LYS A 72 2.73 -5.38 -0.78
C LYS A 72 1.63 -5.22 0.26
N PHE A 73 0.39 -5.39 -0.17
CA PHE A 73 -0.76 -5.43 0.71
C PHE A 73 -1.77 -6.48 0.28
N ASN A 74 -2.59 -6.90 1.21
CA ASN A 74 -3.73 -7.78 0.98
C ASN A 74 -4.95 -7.20 1.67
N ALA A 75 -6.10 -7.34 1.04
CA ALA A 75 -7.38 -6.93 1.59
C ALA A 75 -8.48 -7.87 1.13
N GLN A 76 -9.54 -7.93 1.89
CA GLN A 76 -10.75 -8.70 1.56
C GLN A 76 -11.91 -7.74 1.35
N GLY A 77 -12.74 -8.04 0.38
CA GLY A 77 -13.87 -7.20 0.10
C GLY A 77 -14.83 -7.82 -0.90
N SER A 78 -15.42 -6.99 -1.72
CA SER A 78 -16.37 -7.39 -2.74
C SER A 78 -15.94 -6.86 -4.11
N PHE A 79 -16.32 -7.58 -5.15
CA PHE A 79 -16.16 -7.15 -6.53
C PHE A 79 -17.34 -7.65 -7.34
N GLU A 80 -18.00 -6.76 -8.03
CA GLU A 80 -19.24 -7.03 -8.73
C GLU A 80 -19.17 -6.53 -10.17
N ASN A 81 -19.51 -7.42 -11.10
CA ASN A 81 -19.67 -7.05 -12.51
C ASN A 81 -21.09 -6.54 -12.75
N HIS A 82 -21.20 -5.37 -13.32
CA HIS A 82 -22.47 -4.80 -13.73
C HIS A 82 -22.88 -5.36 -15.08
N GLN A 83 -24.00 -6.04 -15.10
CA GLN A 83 -24.60 -6.51 -16.36
C GLN A 83 -25.68 -5.55 -16.83
N PRO A 84 -25.76 -5.27 -18.14
CA PRO A 84 -26.84 -4.44 -18.65
C PRO A 84 -28.18 -5.15 -18.51
N GLY A 85 -29.21 -4.40 -18.17
CA GLY A 85 -30.59 -4.88 -18.05
C GLY A 85 -31.14 -4.87 -16.63
N PRO A 86 -32.44 -5.21 -16.46
CA PRO A 86 -33.05 -5.23 -15.15
C PRO A 86 -32.43 -6.34 -14.29
N GLN A 87 -32.00 -5.94 -13.10
CA GLN A 87 -31.47 -6.90 -12.12
C GLN A 87 -32.60 -7.68 -11.48
N ARG A 88 -32.41 -8.99 -11.34
CA ARG A 88 -33.36 -9.82 -10.59
C ARG A 88 -33.33 -9.44 -9.11
N ALA A 89 -34.52 -9.44 -8.49
CA ALA A 89 -34.63 -9.15 -7.06
C ALA A 89 -33.90 -10.17 -6.17
N ASP A 90 -33.60 -11.35 -6.71
CA ASP A 90 -32.84 -12.43 -6.09
C ASP A 90 -31.37 -12.43 -6.47
N ALA A 91 -30.89 -11.40 -7.16
CA ALA A 91 -29.46 -11.25 -7.44
C ALA A 91 -28.71 -11.23 -6.10
N THR A 92 -27.92 -12.25 -5.89
CA THR A 92 -27.14 -12.43 -4.67
C THR A 92 -26.25 -11.23 -4.42
N ALA A 93 -26.21 -10.85 -3.17
CA ALA A 93 -25.31 -9.82 -2.64
C ALA A 93 -23.90 -9.98 -3.20
N GLN A 94 -23.26 -8.85 -3.31
CA GLN A 94 -21.90 -8.60 -3.81
C GLN A 94 -20.97 -9.81 -3.66
N ALA A 95 -20.44 -10.26 -4.78
CA ALA A 95 -19.47 -11.36 -4.79
C ALA A 95 -18.24 -11.00 -3.98
N LEU A 96 -17.86 -11.84 -3.03
CA LEU A 96 -16.64 -11.69 -2.26
C LEU A 96 -15.42 -11.73 -3.19
N ALA A 97 -14.41 -10.96 -2.87
CA ALA A 97 -13.17 -10.92 -3.63
C ALA A 97 -11.97 -10.67 -2.71
N SER A 98 -10.85 -11.24 -3.10
CA SER A 98 -9.56 -10.96 -2.49
C SER A 98 -8.80 -9.94 -3.32
N TYR A 99 -8.23 -8.95 -2.67
CA TYR A 99 -7.40 -7.93 -3.26
C TYR A 99 -5.97 -8.11 -2.80
N SER A 100 -5.04 -8.06 -3.73
CA SER A 100 -3.62 -7.96 -3.41
C SER A 100 -2.97 -6.92 -4.30
N GLY A 101 -2.01 -6.20 -3.75
CA GLY A 101 -1.32 -5.17 -4.50
C GLY A 101 0.16 -5.11 -4.17
N GLU A 102 0.93 -4.60 -5.12
CA GLU A 102 2.34 -4.34 -4.98
C GLU A 102 2.64 -2.95 -5.54
N LEU A 103 3.11 -2.07 -4.67
CA LEU A 103 3.46 -0.69 -5.02
C LEU A 103 4.97 -0.58 -5.20
N GLN A 104 5.40 -0.18 -6.39
CA GLN A 104 6.79 0.12 -6.71
C GLN A 104 6.86 1.36 -7.59
N ASP A 105 7.66 2.35 -7.16
CA ASP A 105 7.96 3.56 -7.93
C ASP A 105 6.72 4.30 -8.45
N GLY A 106 5.67 4.39 -7.63
CA GLY A 106 4.41 5.05 -7.99
C GLY A 106 3.49 4.23 -8.90
N VAL A 107 3.87 3.00 -9.21
CA VAL A 107 3.06 2.05 -9.98
C VAL A 107 2.52 0.98 -9.04
N LEU A 108 1.21 0.81 -9.05
CA LEU A 108 0.52 -0.20 -8.27
C LEU A 108 0.04 -1.32 -9.20
N LYS A 109 0.53 -2.52 -8.95
CA LYS A 109 0.04 -3.74 -9.57
C LYS A 109 -1.04 -4.34 -8.67
N LEU A 110 -2.28 -4.23 -9.08
CA LEU A 110 -3.44 -4.69 -8.33
C LEU A 110 -3.95 -6.00 -8.91
N SER A 111 -4.12 -7.00 -8.05
CA SER A 111 -4.74 -8.29 -8.41
C SER A 111 -6.05 -8.44 -7.67
N ILE A 112 -7.11 -8.70 -8.39
CA ILE A 112 -8.45 -8.93 -7.86
C ILE A 112 -8.85 -10.37 -8.18
N THR A 113 -9.12 -11.15 -7.17
CA THR A 113 -9.57 -12.54 -7.31
C THR A 113 -10.97 -12.68 -6.75
N PRO A 114 -12.01 -12.66 -7.62
CA PRO A 114 -13.37 -12.95 -7.17
C PRO A 114 -13.49 -14.36 -6.61
N ALA A 115 -14.36 -14.56 -5.64
CA ALA A 115 -14.63 -15.88 -5.07
C ALA A 115 -15.09 -16.84 -6.17
N GLY A 116 -14.47 -18.02 -6.22
CA GLY A 116 -14.74 -19.03 -7.25
C GLY A 116 -14.01 -18.81 -8.57
N ALA A 117 -13.25 -17.73 -8.73
CA ALA A 117 -12.44 -17.50 -9.93
C ALA A 117 -11.17 -18.37 -9.88
N SER A 118 -10.79 -18.93 -11.02
CA SER A 118 -9.59 -19.77 -11.16
C SER A 118 -8.31 -18.95 -11.32
N ALA A 119 -8.41 -17.68 -11.68
CA ALA A 119 -7.27 -16.80 -11.88
C ALA A 119 -7.57 -15.35 -11.45
N PRO A 120 -6.58 -14.62 -10.94
CA PRO A 120 -6.74 -13.21 -10.61
C PRO A 120 -6.83 -12.34 -11.86
N GLN A 121 -7.57 -11.25 -11.76
CA GLN A 121 -7.54 -10.17 -12.73
C GLN A 121 -6.48 -9.16 -12.29
N VAL A 122 -5.51 -8.87 -13.15
CA VAL A 122 -4.36 -8.00 -12.84
C VAL A 122 -4.48 -6.67 -13.56
N TYR A 123 -4.28 -5.59 -12.83
CA TYR A 123 -4.34 -4.22 -13.33
C TYR A 123 -3.05 -3.47 -12.95
N THR A 124 -2.55 -2.67 -13.89
CA THR A 124 -1.41 -1.79 -13.65
C THR A 124 -1.90 -0.36 -13.53
N LEU A 125 -1.76 0.22 -12.35
CA LEU A 125 -2.27 1.53 -12.00
C LEU A 125 -1.13 2.49 -11.70
N LYS A 126 -1.30 3.76 -12.06
CA LYS A 126 -0.34 4.82 -11.76
C LYS A 126 -0.90 5.77 -10.72
N SER A 127 -0.07 6.18 -9.79
CA SER A 127 -0.42 7.14 -8.76
C SER A 127 -0.79 8.50 -9.36
N GLY A 128 -1.88 9.09 -8.87
CA GLY A 128 -2.36 10.40 -9.31
C GLY A 128 -2.96 10.43 -10.72
N ALA A 129 -2.95 9.31 -11.44
CA ALA A 129 -3.58 9.22 -12.76
C ALA A 129 -5.10 9.24 -12.64
N ARG A 130 -5.74 9.77 -13.67
CA ARG A 130 -7.20 9.77 -13.81
C ARG A 130 -7.57 9.22 -15.17
N ILE A 131 -8.61 8.43 -15.21
CA ILE A 131 -9.17 7.89 -16.44
C ILE A 131 -10.64 8.20 -16.51
N LYS A 132 -11.13 8.29 -17.73
CA LYS A 132 -12.59 8.40 -17.97
C LYS A 132 -13.15 6.99 -18.08
N LEU A 133 -13.99 6.61 -17.15
CA LEU A 133 -14.72 5.36 -17.20
C LEU A 133 -15.94 5.51 -18.10
N LEU A 134 -16.20 4.50 -18.90
CA LEU A 134 -17.41 4.40 -19.70
C LEU A 134 -18.47 3.64 -18.88
N ARG A 135 -19.70 4.11 -18.94
CA ARG A 135 -20.80 3.39 -18.28
C ARG A 135 -21.20 2.19 -19.14
N CYS A 136 -21.43 1.07 -18.47
CA CYS A 136 -22.12 -0.05 -19.09
C CYS A 136 -23.61 0.31 -19.28
N LEU A 137 -24.02 0.29 -20.50
CA LEU A 137 -25.42 0.49 -20.89
C LEU A 137 -26.11 -0.85 -21.09
#